data_ea169d9e6f9c32a673b77dd75e7092f3
#
_entry.id   ea169d9e6f9c32a673b77dd75e7092f3
#
_cell.length_a   1.000
_cell.length_b   1.000
_cell.length_c   1.000
_cell.angle_alpha   90.00
_cell.angle_beta   90.00
_cell.angle_gamma   90.00
#
_symmetry.space_group_name_H-M   'P 1'
#
loop_
_entity.id
_entity.type
_entity.pdbx_description
1 polymer ?
#
loop_
_entity_poly.entity_id
_entity_poly.type
_entity_poly.pdbx_seq_one_letter_code
_entity_poly.pdbx_strand_id
1 'polypeptide(L)'
;HNRNLAEKLKKMALPGVMVLDFIAELPQLLRSADIVISKAGGLTAAETLAIGTEFILYDPLPGQEVRNAVYLCENCEAKIAATPQEVGGFVKKYAELGTEEKNSLRRRRRAAYGKPYAADAVADFVLKTLDGLDHN
;
A
#
# COMPACT_ATOMS: atom_id res chain seq x y z
N HIS A 1 -5.30 -1.10 18.43
CA HIS A 1 -6.40 -0.16 18.16
C HIS A 1 -6.25 1.08 19.05
N ASN A 2 -6.14 2.26 18.42
CA ASN A 2 -6.04 3.53 19.15
C ASN A 2 -7.44 4.17 19.25
N ARG A 3 -8.27 3.64 20.15
CA ARG A 3 -9.66 4.10 20.36
C ARG A 3 -9.71 5.60 20.68
N ASN A 4 -8.80 6.09 21.52
CA ASN A 4 -8.75 7.50 21.90
C ASN A 4 -8.52 8.43 20.70
N LEU A 5 -7.64 8.02 19.77
CA LEU A 5 -7.40 8.78 18.53
C LEU A 5 -8.62 8.75 17.62
N ALA A 6 -9.25 7.58 17.45
CA ALA A 6 -10.44 7.43 16.63
C ALA A 6 -11.60 8.31 17.13
N GLU A 7 -11.86 8.32 18.45
CA GLU A 7 -12.87 9.19 19.05
C GLU A 7 -12.54 10.68 18.87
N LYS A 8 -11.27 11.05 19.04
CA LYS A 8 -10.81 12.43 18.83
C LYS A 8 -11.06 12.89 17.40
N LEU A 9 -10.72 12.05 16.41
CA LEU A 9 -10.93 12.35 15.00
C LEU A 9 -12.43 12.42 14.65
N LYS A 10 -13.25 11.52 15.17
CA LYS A 10 -14.71 11.55 14.99
C LYS A 10 -15.32 12.84 15.54
N LYS A 11 -14.85 13.32 16.72
CA LYS A 11 -15.29 14.59 17.32
C LYS A 11 -14.93 15.82 16.50
N MET A 12 -13.87 15.75 15.69
CA MET A 12 -13.49 16.87 14.81
C MET A 12 -14.48 17.09 13.67
N ALA A 13 -15.32 16.11 13.35
CA ALA A 13 -16.38 16.16 12.34
C ALA A 13 -15.93 16.80 11.00
N LEU A 14 -14.73 16.44 10.52
CA LEU A 14 -14.14 17.00 9.32
C LEU A 14 -14.96 16.62 8.08
N PRO A 15 -15.38 17.57 7.23
CA PRO A 15 -16.13 17.28 6.03
C PRO A 15 -15.35 16.34 5.07
N GLY A 16 -16.03 15.31 4.56
CA GLY A 16 -15.43 14.34 3.63
C GLY A 16 -14.47 13.33 4.27
N VAL A 17 -14.31 13.35 5.61
CA VAL A 17 -13.47 12.40 6.33
C VAL A 17 -14.33 11.34 6.99
N MET A 18 -14.06 10.07 6.67
CA MET A 18 -14.65 8.91 7.32
C MET A 18 -13.61 8.27 8.25
N VAL A 19 -13.92 8.21 9.54
CA VAL A 19 -13.06 7.57 10.54
C VAL A 19 -13.56 6.16 10.77
N LEU A 20 -12.81 5.20 10.26
CA LEU A 20 -13.08 3.76 10.41
C LEU A 20 -12.16 3.19 11.49
N ASP A 21 -12.66 2.19 12.22
CA ASP A 21 -11.89 1.43 13.19
C ASP A 21 -11.26 0.21 12.48
N PHE A 22 -11.56 -1.01 12.89
CA PHE A 22 -11.14 -2.20 12.19
C PHE A 22 -11.99 -2.43 10.93
N ILE A 23 -11.34 -2.72 9.80
CA ILE A 23 -11.99 -2.99 8.52
C ILE A 23 -11.64 -4.41 8.09
N ALA A 24 -12.62 -5.31 8.06
CA ALA A 24 -12.44 -6.66 7.55
C ALA A 24 -12.22 -6.68 6.03
N GLU A 25 -12.84 -5.73 5.32
CA GLU A 25 -12.90 -5.62 3.86
C GLU A 25 -11.83 -4.63 3.31
N LEU A 26 -10.67 -4.52 3.98
CA LEU A 26 -9.60 -3.59 3.57
C LEU A 26 -9.20 -3.71 2.08
N PRO A 27 -9.08 -4.92 1.49
CA PRO A 27 -8.75 -5.04 0.07
C PRO A 27 -9.75 -4.37 -0.87
N GLN A 28 -11.04 -4.36 -0.54
CA GLN A 28 -12.06 -3.69 -1.34
C GLN A 28 -11.91 -2.17 -1.25
N LEU A 29 -11.64 -1.65 -0.06
CA LEU A 29 -11.39 -0.24 0.16
C LEU A 29 -10.14 0.23 -0.60
N LEU A 30 -9.05 -0.54 -0.55
CA LEU A 30 -7.82 -0.24 -1.29
C LEU A 30 -8.05 -0.19 -2.80
N ARG A 31 -8.92 -1.05 -3.35
CA ARG A 31 -9.27 -1.03 -4.79
C ARG A 31 -9.99 0.23 -5.21
N SER A 32 -10.80 0.82 -4.33
CA SER A 32 -11.53 2.07 -4.60
C SER A 32 -10.70 3.33 -4.33
N ALA A 33 -9.57 3.20 -3.63
CA ALA A 33 -8.72 4.33 -3.31
C ALA A 33 -7.90 4.80 -4.52
N ASP A 34 -7.76 6.10 -4.68
CA ASP A 34 -6.85 6.72 -5.64
C ASP A 34 -5.41 6.74 -5.12
N ILE A 35 -5.25 6.97 -3.83
CA ILE A 35 -3.97 7.08 -3.13
C ILE A 35 -4.06 6.28 -1.83
N VAL A 36 -3.01 5.54 -1.53
CA VAL A 36 -2.79 4.92 -0.21
C VAL A 36 -1.66 5.64 0.49
N ILE A 37 -1.90 6.10 1.70
CA ILE A 37 -0.88 6.71 2.57
C ILE A 37 -0.73 5.80 3.79
N SER A 38 0.44 5.23 3.96
CA SER A 38 0.68 4.24 5.02
C SER A 38 2.16 4.17 5.39
N LYS A 39 2.45 3.46 6.46
CA LYS A 39 3.80 2.96 6.75
C LYS A 39 4.19 1.86 5.76
N ALA A 40 5.49 1.57 5.63
CA ALA A 40 6.00 0.56 4.72
C ALA A 40 5.85 -0.88 5.25
N GLY A 41 4.68 -1.23 5.77
CA GLY A 41 4.35 -2.58 6.20
C GLY A 41 4.24 -3.55 5.01
N GLY A 42 4.82 -4.74 5.12
CA GLY A 42 4.95 -5.68 4.01
C GLY A 42 3.61 -6.09 3.37
N LEU A 43 2.59 -6.38 4.19
CA LEU A 43 1.28 -6.80 3.69
C LEU A 43 0.56 -5.65 2.95
N THR A 44 0.47 -4.49 3.57
CA THR A 44 -0.16 -3.31 2.94
C THR A 44 0.56 -2.90 1.66
N ALA A 45 1.89 -2.99 1.63
CA ALA A 45 2.68 -2.72 0.44
C ALA A 45 2.34 -3.72 -0.68
N ALA A 46 2.34 -5.02 -0.39
CA ALA A 46 2.01 -6.05 -1.37
C ALA A 46 0.59 -5.88 -1.95
N GLU A 47 -0.40 -5.59 -1.11
CA GLU A 47 -1.78 -5.35 -1.53
C GLU A 47 -1.89 -4.08 -2.39
N THR A 48 -1.23 -2.99 -2.01
CA THR A 48 -1.22 -1.72 -2.76
C THR A 48 -0.58 -1.89 -4.13
N LEU A 49 0.55 -2.59 -4.22
CA LEU A 49 1.24 -2.90 -5.48
C LEU A 49 0.40 -3.83 -6.37
N ALA A 50 -0.27 -4.84 -5.79
CA ALA A 50 -1.14 -5.75 -6.55
C ALA A 50 -2.31 -5.04 -7.22
N ILE A 51 -2.76 -3.91 -6.66
CA ILE A 51 -3.83 -3.07 -7.19
C ILE A 51 -3.27 -1.99 -8.13
N GLY A 52 -2.02 -1.56 -7.93
CA GLY A 52 -1.35 -0.50 -8.69
C GLY A 52 -1.72 0.92 -8.25
N THR A 53 -2.29 1.08 -7.05
CA THR A 53 -2.68 2.37 -6.47
C THR A 53 -1.45 3.26 -6.22
N GLU A 54 -1.59 4.58 -6.31
CA GLU A 54 -0.54 5.52 -5.88
C GLU A 54 -0.19 5.28 -4.43
N PHE A 55 1.11 5.13 -4.12
CA PHE A 55 1.55 4.76 -2.80
C PHE A 55 2.49 5.81 -2.21
N ILE A 56 2.05 6.44 -1.12
CA ILE A 56 2.82 7.41 -0.36
C ILE A 56 3.15 6.80 1.00
N LEU A 57 4.43 6.65 1.27
CA LEU A 57 4.97 6.15 2.53
C LEU A 57 5.21 7.32 3.48
N TYR A 58 4.71 7.19 4.70
CA TYR A 58 4.88 8.21 5.72
C TYR A 58 5.22 7.57 7.07
N ASP A 59 6.18 8.16 7.77
CA ASP A 59 6.59 7.76 9.13
C ASP A 59 6.87 6.25 9.28
N PRO A 60 7.76 5.65 8.45
CA PRO A 60 8.13 4.25 8.60
C PRO A 60 8.85 4.02 9.94
N LEU A 61 8.50 2.93 10.61
CA LEU A 61 9.17 2.55 11.85
C LEU A 61 10.63 2.15 11.61
N PRO A 62 11.56 2.53 12.51
CA PRO A 62 12.95 2.12 12.42
C PRO A 62 13.12 0.60 12.26
N GLY A 63 14.06 0.18 11.43
CA GLY A 63 14.34 -1.21 11.16
C GLY A 63 13.73 -1.72 9.85
N GLN A 64 12.82 -2.68 9.91
CA GLN A 64 12.29 -3.35 8.71
C GLN A 64 11.49 -2.40 7.82
N GLU A 65 10.65 -1.55 8.37
CA GLU A 65 9.82 -0.65 7.56
C GLU A 65 10.65 0.40 6.82
N VAL A 66 11.74 0.89 7.42
CA VAL A 66 12.67 1.80 6.71
C VAL A 66 13.30 1.10 5.51
N ARG A 67 13.78 -0.14 5.67
CA ARG A 67 14.34 -0.92 4.56
C ARG A 67 13.30 -1.18 3.46
N ASN A 68 12.08 -1.54 3.87
CA ASN A 68 10.97 -1.70 2.94
C ASN A 68 10.67 -0.40 2.19
N ALA A 69 10.65 0.75 2.89
CA ALA A 69 10.39 2.05 2.28
C ALA A 69 11.42 2.39 1.20
N VAL A 70 12.71 2.21 1.49
CA VAL A 70 13.79 2.42 0.51
C VAL A 70 13.57 1.52 -0.71
N TYR A 71 13.37 0.21 -0.49
CA TYR A 71 13.12 -0.73 -1.58
C TYR A 71 11.92 -0.34 -2.45
N LEU A 72 10.81 0.04 -1.82
CA LEU A 72 9.58 0.44 -2.51
C LEU A 72 9.75 1.72 -3.33
N CYS A 73 10.55 2.67 -2.84
CA CYS A 73 10.86 3.89 -3.58
C CYS A 73 11.77 3.63 -4.77
N GLU A 74 12.80 2.81 -4.60
CA GLU A 74 13.79 2.52 -5.64
C GLU A 74 13.26 1.59 -6.73
N ASN A 75 12.39 0.63 -6.37
CA ASN A 75 11.99 -0.45 -7.25
C ASN A 75 10.51 -0.46 -7.64
N CYS A 76 9.64 0.27 -6.92
CA CYS A 76 8.18 0.16 -7.10
C CYS A 76 7.48 1.51 -7.27
N GLU A 77 8.19 2.57 -7.56
CA GLU A 77 7.66 3.93 -7.74
C GLU A 77 6.84 4.48 -6.55
N ALA A 78 7.00 3.92 -5.34
CA ALA A 78 6.42 4.50 -4.14
C ALA A 78 7.11 5.84 -3.83
N LYS A 79 6.41 6.72 -3.14
CA LYS A 79 6.95 8.01 -2.70
C LYS A 79 7.09 8.01 -1.19
N ILE A 80 8.21 8.49 -0.68
CA ILE A 80 8.40 8.68 0.75
C ILE A 80 8.25 10.17 1.09
N ALA A 81 7.47 10.45 2.12
CA ALA A 81 7.29 11.79 2.69
C ALA A 81 7.86 11.81 4.10
N ALA A 82 8.69 12.79 4.39
CA ALA A 82 9.25 13.02 5.72
C ALA A 82 8.32 13.89 6.60
N THR A 83 7.43 14.67 5.98
CA THR A 83 6.53 15.60 6.67
C THR A 83 5.10 15.50 6.14
N PRO A 84 4.08 15.89 6.95
CA PRO A 84 2.70 15.98 6.46
C PRO A 84 2.54 16.94 5.26
N GLN A 85 3.36 17.99 5.19
CA GLN A 85 3.36 18.95 4.08
C GLN A 85 3.79 18.28 2.78
N GLU A 86 4.80 17.42 2.82
CA GLU A 86 5.23 16.63 1.66
C GLU A 86 4.15 15.63 1.21
N VAL A 87 3.48 14.97 2.16
CA VAL A 87 2.30 14.14 1.85
C VAL A 87 1.27 14.97 1.07
N GLY A 88 0.91 16.16 1.59
CA GLY A 88 -0.03 17.07 0.92
C GLY A 88 0.43 17.47 -0.48
N GLY A 89 1.74 17.71 -0.66
CA GLY A 89 2.34 18.01 -1.96
C GLY A 89 2.18 16.87 -2.98
N PHE A 90 2.41 15.62 -2.56
CA PHE A 90 2.21 14.46 -3.43
C PHE A 90 0.74 14.23 -3.77
N VAL A 91 -0.15 14.36 -2.78
CA VAL A 91 -1.61 14.25 -2.99
C VAL A 91 -2.09 15.28 -4.00
N LYS A 92 -1.66 16.56 -3.85
CA LYS A 92 -2.03 17.64 -4.77
C LYS A 92 -1.58 17.33 -6.20
N LYS A 93 -0.30 16.96 -6.38
CA LYS A 93 0.24 16.60 -7.71
C LYS A 93 -0.55 15.47 -8.36
N TYR A 94 -0.90 14.44 -7.61
CA TYR A 94 -1.71 13.34 -8.13
C TYR A 94 -3.14 13.77 -8.44
N ALA A 95 -3.74 14.63 -7.63
CA ALA A 95 -5.09 15.15 -7.86
C ALA A 95 -5.21 15.96 -9.16
N GLU A 96 -4.14 16.66 -9.58
CA GLU A 96 -4.05 17.45 -10.81
C GLU A 96 -4.03 16.58 -12.09
N LEU A 97 -3.73 15.28 -11.97
CA LEU A 97 -3.73 14.37 -13.12
C LEU A 97 -5.16 14.12 -13.64
N GLY A 98 -5.28 13.98 -14.94
CA GLY A 98 -6.52 13.57 -15.59
C GLY A 98 -6.90 12.11 -15.28
N THR A 99 -8.19 11.78 -15.41
CA THR A 99 -8.70 10.42 -15.12
C THR A 99 -8.00 9.35 -15.97
N GLU A 100 -7.78 9.58 -17.25
CA GLU A 100 -7.10 8.64 -18.12
C GLU A 100 -5.63 8.44 -17.74
N GLU A 101 -4.95 9.49 -17.31
CA GLU A 101 -3.58 9.42 -16.83
C GLU A 101 -3.47 8.60 -15.55
N LYS A 102 -4.36 8.84 -14.57
CA LYS A 102 -4.45 8.05 -13.34
C LYS A 102 -4.69 6.56 -13.63
N ASN A 103 -5.62 6.25 -14.53
CA ASN A 103 -5.93 4.90 -14.95
C ASN A 103 -4.74 4.22 -15.65
N SER A 104 -4.02 4.96 -16.49
CA SER A 104 -2.83 4.48 -17.18
C SER A 104 -1.70 4.15 -16.20
N LEU A 105 -1.43 5.05 -15.25
CA LEU A 105 -0.45 4.84 -14.18
C LEU A 105 -0.80 3.61 -13.34
N ARG A 106 -2.06 3.46 -12.95
CA ARG A 106 -2.54 2.31 -12.18
C ARG A 106 -2.33 0.99 -12.92
N ARG A 107 -2.71 0.91 -14.19
CA ARG A 107 -2.50 -0.29 -15.02
C ARG A 107 -1.02 -0.62 -15.16
N ARG A 108 -0.18 0.38 -15.44
CA ARG A 108 1.26 0.21 -15.59
C ARG A 108 1.91 -0.31 -14.30
N ARG A 109 1.62 0.29 -13.16
CA ARG A 109 2.16 -0.13 -11.85
C ARG A 109 1.72 -1.52 -11.49
N ARG A 110 0.45 -1.83 -11.68
CA ARG A 110 -0.07 -3.17 -11.44
C ARG A 110 0.64 -4.23 -12.28
N ALA A 111 0.88 -3.95 -13.55
CA ALA A 111 1.58 -4.85 -14.45
C ALA A 111 3.06 -5.02 -14.09
N ALA A 112 3.73 -3.92 -13.70
CA ALA A 112 5.16 -3.93 -13.39
C ALA A 112 5.48 -4.53 -12.01
N TYR A 113 4.67 -4.22 -10.99
CA TYR A 113 5.02 -4.50 -9.59
C TYR A 113 4.03 -5.42 -8.88
N GLY A 114 2.82 -5.59 -9.41
CA GLY A 114 1.80 -6.44 -8.81
C GLY A 114 2.15 -7.93 -8.88
N LYS A 115 1.98 -8.64 -7.78
CA LYS A 115 2.14 -10.10 -7.69
C LYS A 115 0.88 -10.72 -7.07
N PRO A 116 -0.28 -10.66 -7.75
CA PRO A 116 -1.55 -11.07 -7.16
C PRO A 116 -1.62 -12.56 -6.79
N TYR A 117 -0.78 -13.38 -7.40
CA TYR A 117 -0.70 -14.84 -7.15
C TYR A 117 0.57 -15.23 -6.37
N ALA A 118 1.16 -14.32 -5.60
CA ALA A 118 2.39 -14.60 -4.86
C ALA A 118 2.22 -15.72 -3.83
N ALA A 119 1.05 -15.82 -3.18
CA ALA A 119 0.76 -16.88 -2.22
C ALA A 119 0.75 -18.27 -2.86
N ASP A 120 0.12 -18.39 -4.03
CA ASP A 120 0.07 -19.66 -4.80
C ASP A 120 1.47 -20.06 -5.25
N ALA A 121 2.27 -19.10 -5.74
CA ALA A 121 3.65 -19.35 -6.15
C ALA A 121 4.54 -19.82 -4.99
N VAL A 122 4.34 -19.28 -3.79
CA VAL A 122 5.05 -19.73 -2.57
C VAL A 122 4.60 -21.14 -2.19
N ALA A 123 3.30 -21.42 -2.21
CA ALA A 123 2.76 -22.75 -1.91
C ALA A 123 3.32 -23.81 -2.87
N ASP A 124 3.30 -23.53 -4.17
CA ASP A 124 3.86 -24.42 -5.21
C ASP A 124 5.36 -24.66 -5.01
N PHE A 125 6.12 -23.63 -4.64
CA PHE A 125 7.53 -23.78 -4.37
C PHE A 125 7.79 -24.70 -3.16
N VAL A 126 7.03 -24.53 -2.07
CA VAL A 126 7.13 -25.37 -0.88
C VAL A 126 6.80 -26.82 -1.22
N LEU A 127 5.70 -27.07 -1.91
CA LEU A 127 5.30 -28.45 -2.30
C LEU A 127 6.36 -29.13 -3.16
N LYS A 128 6.87 -28.46 -4.20
CA LYS A 128 7.95 -29.00 -5.05
C LYS A 128 9.22 -29.31 -4.28
N THR A 129 9.53 -28.49 -3.26
CA THR A 129 10.72 -28.72 -2.42
C THR A 129 10.54 -29.94 -1.53
N LEU A 130 9.35 -30.15 -0.97
CA LEU A 130 9.03 -31.34 -0.16
C LEU A 130 9.07 -32.62 -0.98
N ASP A 131 8.44 -32.62 -2.16
CA ASP A 131 8.46 -33.79 -3.09
C ASP A 131 9.89 -34.18 -3.49
N GLY A 132 10.78 -33.20 -3.64
CA GLY A 132 12.20 -33.45 -3.93
C GLY A 132 13.01 -33.99 -2.77
N LEU A 133 12.54 -33.85 -1.54
CA LEU A 133 13.16 -34.42 -0.34
C LEU A 133 12.77 -35.89 -0.09
N ASP A 134 11.57 -36.29 -0.52
CA ASP A 134 11.06 -37.66 -0.34
C ASP A 134 11.69 -38.64 -1.34
N HIS A 135 12.49 -38.19 -2.30
CA HIS A 135 13.13 -39.03 -3.33
C HIS A 135 14.66 -39.16 -3.18
N ASN A 136 15.22 -38.71 -2.04
CA ASN A 136 16.62 -38.92 -1.63
C ASN A 136 16.70 -39.72 -0.33
#